data_8285c522d9a15fa712ff9286d3757b07
#
_entry.id   8285c522d9a15fa712ff9286d3757b07
#
_cell.length_a   1.000
_cell.length_b   1.000
_cell.length_c   1.000
_cell.angle_alpha   90.00
_cell.angle_beta   90.00
_cell.angle_gamma   90.00
#
_symmetry.space_group_name_H-M   'P 1'
#
loop_
_entity.id
_entity.type
_entity.pdbx_description
1 polymer ?
#
loop_
_entity_poly.entity_id
_entity_poly.type
_entity_poly.pdbx_seq_one_letter_code
_entity_poly.pdbx_strand_id
1 'polypeptide(L)'
;MISWIKGELVSSWQANNKFYILVNCQGLGYEIQTLESVIFDIDTNKISEKEIILWLKHIKKEDSDMLFGFKSKEQRDFFIQILNIKGIGSQIGISLLNKFSLNRLITAISNNDKKSISTVQGIGQKMTERIILELKSKVINKEIEKENLNINNFLEENKDLDSIFKDIDLTLQSLNYSKKEIKNLFPKLINNIKNSSLEKESISFENLLKEAMNYLDHK
;
A
#
# COMPACT_ATOMS: atom_id res chain seq x y z
N MET A 1 -16.97 -9.88 13.73
CA MET A 1 -16.45 -9.15 12.55
C MET A 1 -15.74 -10.14 11.65
N ILE A 2 -16.07 -10.17 10.35
CA ILE A 2 -15.46 -11.08 9.38
C ILE A 2 -14.38 -10.29 8.64
N SER A 3 -13.14 -10.79 8.62
CA SER A 3 -11.98 -10.07 8.10
C SER A 3 -11.31 -10.74 6.89
N TRP A 4 -11.65 -12.00 6.63
CA TRP A 4 -11.09 -12.82 5.57
C TRP A 4 -12.01 -13.99 5.28
N ILE A 5 -12.04 -14.45 4.04
CA ILE A 5 -12.83 -15.60 3.59
C ILE A 5 -12.04 -16.44 2.60
N LYS A 6 -12.18 -17.74 2.69
CA LYS A 6 -11.75 -18.73 1.71
C LYS A 6 -12.90 -19.69 1.46
N GLY A 7 -13.28 -19.84 0.21
CA GLY A 7 -14.40 -20.70 -0.14
C GLY A 7 -14.53 -20.89 -1.65
N GLU A 8 -15.61 -21.52 -2.06
CA GLU A 8 -15.96 -21.78 -3.46
C GLU A 8 -16.85 -20.65 -3.98
N LEU A 9 -16.58 -20.15 -5.19
CA LEU A 9 -17.43 -19.19 -5.86
C LEU A 9 -18.71 -19.90 -6.35
N VAL A 10 -19.85 -19.41 -5.88
CA VAL A 10 -21.16 -19.93 -6.31
C VAL A 10 -21.68 -19.13 -7.50
N SER A 11 -21.56 -17.80 -7.45
CA SER A 11 -22.01 -16.90 -8.51
C SER A 11 -21.36 -15.53 -8.40
N SER A 12 -21.35 -14.79 -9.51
CA SER A 12 -21.00 -13.39 -9.60
C SER A 12 -22.08 -12.63 -10.37
N TRP A 13 -22.33 -11.37 -9.99
CA TRP A 13 -23.29 -10.52 -10.71
C TRP A 13 -22.99 -9.04 -10.52
N GLN A 14 -23.58 -8.24 -11.39
CA GLN A 14 -23.59 -6.79 -11.30
C GLN A 14 -25.02 -6.28 -11.07
N ALA A 15 -25.19 -5.38 -10.11
CA ALA A 15 -26.46 -4.68 -9.86
C ALA A 15 -26.18 -3.22 -9.50
N ASN A 16 -26.87 -2.26 -10.17
CA ASN A 16 -26.75 -0.83 -9.90
C ASN A 16 -25.30 -0.32 -9.88
N ASN A 17 -24.49 -0.72 -10.85
CA ASN A 17 -23.05 -0.42 -10.96
C ASN A 17 -22.19 -0.91 -9.77
N LYS A 18 -22.68 -1.91 -9.06
CA LYS A 18 -21.94 -2.60 -8.00
C LYS A 18 -21.72 -4.04 -8.39
N PHE A 19 -20.58 -4.56 -8.01
CA PHE A 19 -20.15 -5.92 -8.31
C PHE A 19 -20.26 -6.79 -7.06
N TYR A 20 -20.86 -7.95 -7.19
CA TYR A 20 -21.13 -8.87 -6.10
C TYR A 20 -20.67 -10.27 -6.45
N ILE A 21 -20.29 -11.01 -5.45
CA ILE A 21 -20.03 -12.45 -5.51
C ILE A 21 -20.72 -13.14 -4.34
N LEU A 22 -21.13 -14.39 -4.57
CA LEU A 22 -21.58 -15.31 -3.53
C LEU A 22 -20.50 -16.38 -3.35
N VAL A 23 -19.99 -16.48 -2.12
CA VAL A 23 -18.95 -17.46 -1.75
C VAL A 23 -19.53 -18.47 -0.78
N ASN A 24 -19.39 -19.75 -1.11
CA ASN A 24 -19.75 -20.86 -0.22
C ASN A 24 -18.57 -21.20 0.69
N CYS A 25 -18.76 -21.06 1.98
CA CYS A 25 -17.84 -21.52 3.01
C CYS A 25 -18.50 -22.64 3.81
N GLN A 26 -18.21 -23.90 3.46
CA GLN A 26 -18.71 -25.06 4.19
C GLN A 26 -20.25 -25.07 4.38
N GLY A 27 -20.99 -24.72 3.34
CA GLY A 27 -22.45 -24.68 3.37
C GLY A 27 -23.06 -23.34 3.80
N LEU A 28 -22.24 -22.36 4.17
CA LEU A 28 -22.68 -20.99 4.43
C LEU A 28 -22.39 -20.10 3.25
N GLY A 29 -23.41 -19.43 2.70
CA GLY A 29 -23.30 -18.48 1.60
C GLY A 29 -23.02 -17.06 2.11
N TYR A 30 -21.95 -16.43 1.63
CA TYR A 30 -21.60 -15.04 1.93
C TYR A 30 -21.72 -14.18 0.68
N GLU A 31 -22.67 -13.22 0.72
CA GLU A 31 -22.75 -12.19 -0.31
C GLU A 31 -21.73 -11.09 -0.02
N ILE A 32 -20.89 -10.80 -0.99
CA ILE A 32 -19.77 -9.88 -0.83
C ILE A 32 -19.78 -8.88 -1.97
N GLN A 33 -19.89 -7.58 -1.68
CA GLN A 33 -19.60 -6.54 -2.65
C GLN A 33 -18.10 -6.45 -2.88
N THR A 34 -17.68 -6.43 -4.16
CA THR A 34 -16.25 -6.43 -4.51
C THR A 34 -15.93 -5.39 -5.58
N LEU A 35 -14.68 -5.37 -6.03
CA LEU A 35 -14.21 -4.50 -7.11
C LEU A 35 -14.49 -5.16 -8.48
N GLU A 36 -14.68 -4.33 -9.50
CA GLU A 36 -14.80 -4.77 -10.90
C GLU A 36 -13.62 -5.67 -11.31
N SER A 37 -12.41 -5.34 -10.86
CA SER A 37 -11.20 -6.11 -11.14
C SER A 37 -11.22 -7.54 -10.58
N VAL A 38 -12.01 -7.81 -9.55
CA VAL A 38 -12.18 -9.17 -9.02
C VAL A 38 -13.04 -9.99 -9.98
N ILE A 39 -14.15 -9.42 -10.46
CA ILE A 39 -15.02 -10.07 -11.45
C ILE A 39 -14.23 -10.36 -12.74
N PHE A 40 -13.49 -9.36 -13.24
CA PHE A 40 -12.66 -9.53 -14.43
C PHE A 40 -11.64 -10.67 -14.27
N ASP A 41 -11.02 -10.82 -13.10
CA ASP A 41 -10.05 -11.89 -12.85
C ASP A 41 -10.74 -13.26 -12.72
N ILE A 42 -11.98 -13.32 -12.25
CA ILE A 42 -12.82 -14.54 -12.28
C ILE A 42 -13.14 -14.91 -13.73
N ASP A 43 -13.69 -13.98 -14.50
CA ASP A 43 -14.11 -14.20 -15.90
C ASP A 43 -12.94 -14.59 -16.81
N THR A 44 -11.73 -14.14 -16.48
CA THR A 44 -10.49 -14.49 -17.21
C THR A 44 -9.75 -15.69 -16.63
N ASN A 45 -10.36 -16.47 -15.73
CA ASN A 45 -9.79 -17.62 -15.05
C ASN A 45 -8.44 -17.35 -14.33
N LYS A 46 -8.16 -16.12 -13.93
CA LYS A 46 -7.01 -15.76 -13.10
C LYS A 46 -7.24 -16.09 -11.62
N ILE A 47 -8.51 -16.15 -11.23
CA ILE A 47 -8.95 -16.63 -9.92
C ILE A 47 -9.73 -17.92 -10.14
N SER A 48 -9.36 -18.97 -9.40
CA SER A 48 -10.08 -20.24 -9.46
C SER A 48 -11.46 -20.12 -8.84
N GLU A 49 -12.50 -20.53 -9.55
CA GLU A 49 -13.87 -20.60 -9.00
C GLU A 49 -13.97 -21.60 -7.84
N LYS A 50 -13.15 -22.66 -7.85
CA LYS A 50 -13.13 -23.68 -6.79
C LYS A 50 -12.54 -23.20 -5.48
N GLU A 51 -11.70 -22.17 -5.53
CA GLU A 51 -11.07 -21.62 -4.32
C GLU A 51 -10.82 -20.13 -4.48
N ILE A 52 -11.74 -19.30 -3.97
CA ILE A 52 -11.58 -17.86 -3.89
C ILE A 52 -11.12 -17.43 -2.49
N ILE A 53 -10.15 -16.54 -2.44
CA ILE A 53 -9.62 -15.96 -1.20
C ILE A 53 -9.78 -14.45 -1.26
N LEU A 54 -10.46 -13.87 -0.27
CA LEU A 54 -10.65 -12.43 -0.17
C LEU A 54 -10.40 -11.90 1.24
N TRP A 55 -9.79 -10.72 1.30
CA TRP A 55 -9.72 -9.92 2.51
C TRP A 55 -10.98 -9.09 2.65
N LEU A 56 -11.63 -9.15 3.82
CA LEU A 56 -12.94 -8.56 4.01
C LEU A 56 -12.92 -7.35 4.93
N LYS A 57 -13.78 -6.38 4.61
CA LYS A 57 -14.25 -5.37 5.55
C LYS A 57 -15.74 -5.60 5.80
N HIS A 58 -16.07 -5.98 7.02
CA HIS A 58 -17.44 -6.09 7.49
C HIS A 58 -17.90 -4.72 8.04
N ILE A 59 -18.97 -4.18 7.49
CA ILE A 59 -19.62 -2.96 7.96
C ILE A 59 -21.00 -3.35 8.48
N LYS A 60 -21.17 -3.19 9.78
CA LYS A 60 -22.46 -3.42 10.45
C LYS A 60 -23.22 -2.10 10.55
N LYS A 61 -24.48 -2.10 10.12
CA LYS A 61 -25.46 -1.03 10.31
C LYS A 61 -26.63 -1.57 11.11
N GLU A 62 -27.51 -0.68 11.55
CA GLU A 62 -28.71 -1.08 12.34
C GLU A 62 -29.58 -2.10 11.59
N ASP A 63 -29.78 -1.90 10.28
CA ASP A 63 -30.71 -2.70 9.47
C ASP A 63 -30.00 -3.62 8.47
N SER A 64 -28.67 -3.66 8.42
CA SER A 64 -27.97 -4.46 7.41
C SER A 64 -26.50 -4.70 7.76
N ASP A 65 -26.04 -5.88 7.41
CA ASP A 65 -24.62 -6.23 7.42
C ASP A 65 -24.10 -6.26 5.98
N MET A 66 -22.96 -5.60 5.75
CA MET A 66 -22.34 -5.53 4.42
C MET A 66 -20.90 -6.05 4.48
N LEU A 67 -20.57 -6.95 3.56
CA LEU A 67 -19.22 -7.43 3.36
C LEU A 67 -18.63 -6.81 2.10
N PHE A 68 -17.43 -6.25 2.23
CA PHE A 68 -16.64 -5.73 1.11
C PHE A 68 -15.38 -6.57 0.96
N GLY A 69 -15.16 -7.11 -0.25
CA GLY A 69 -14.09 -8.06 -0.54
C GLY A 69 -13.00 -7.49 -1.45
N PHE A 70 -11.74 -7.79 -1.10
CA PHE A 70 -10.55 -7.30 -1.79
C PHE A 70 -9.54 -8.43 -2.02
N LYS A 71 -8.80 -8.38 -3.13
CA LYS A 71 -7.79 -9.39 -3.47
C LYS A 71 -6.60 -9.40 -2.50
N SER A 72 -6.27 -8.26 -1.91
CA SER A 72 -5.13 -8.15 -1.00
C SER A 72 -5.49 -7.42 0.30
N LYS A 73 -4.72 -7.72 1.34
CA LYS A 73 -4.81 -7.05 2.64
C LYS A 73 -4.58 -5.55 2.51
N GLU A 74 -3.64 -5.15 1.66
CA GLU A 74 -3.30 -3.75 1.43
C GLU A 74 -4.47 -2.97 0.85
N GLN A 75 -5.20 -3.55 -0.13
CA GLN A 75 -6.41 -2.92 -0.68
C GLN A 75 -7.50 -2.76 0.39
N ARG A 76 -7.75 -3.82 1.18
CA ARG A 76 -8.71 -3.80 2.29
C ARG A 76 -8.34 -2.73 3.33
N ASP A 77 -7.08 -2.68 3.75
CA ASP A 77 -6.59 -1.74 4.76
C ASP A 77 -6.64 -0.29 4.24
N PHE A 78 -6.36 -0.09 2.96
CA PHE A 78 -6.50 1.22 2.33
C PHE A 78 -7.96 1.66 2.22
N PHE A 79 -8.86 0.75 1.88
CA PHE A 79 -10.31 1.00 1.91
C PHE A 79 -10.77 1.44 3.31
N ILE A 80 -10.29 0.79 4.38
CA ILE A 80 -10.59 1.19 5.76
C ILE A 80 -10.07 2.61 6.04
N GLN A 81 -8.88 2.98 5.56
CA GLN A 81 -8.34 4.33 5.71
C GLN A 81 -9.22 5.38 5.01
N ILE A 82 -9.72 5.07 3.81
CA ILE A 82 -10.68 5.92 3.08
C ILE A 82 -11.96 6.11 3.88
N LEU A 83 -12.51 5.05 4.46
CA LEU A 83 -13.75 5.11 5.26
C LEU A 83 -13.62 5.95 6.53
N ASN A 84 -12.41 6.10 7.06
CA ASN A 84 -12.15 6.94 8.25
C ASN A 84 -12.20 8.46 7.93
N ILE A 85 -12.25 8.83 6.65
CA ILE A 85 -12.36 10.23 6.24
C ILE A 85 -13.81 10.68 6.40
N LYS A 86 -14.01 11.72 7.18
CA LYS A 86 -15.38 12.25 7.43
C LYS A 86 -16.09 12.62 6.13
N GLY A 87 -17.27 12.05 5.93
CA GLY A 87 -18.12 12.29 4.75
C GLY A 87 -17.85 11.33 3.59
N ILE A 88 -16.95 10.34 3.73
CA ILE A 88 -16.76 9.30 2.73
C ILE A 88 -17.44 8.00 3.19
N GLY A 89 -18.39 7.55 2.38
CA GLY A 89 -19.05 6.27 2.57
C GLY A 89 -18.39 5.15 1.77
N SER A 90 -18.82 3.91 2.03
CA SER A 90 -18.30 2.72 1.37
C SER A 90 -18.37 2.76 -0.15
N GLN A 91 -19.41 3.35 -0.72
CA GLN A 91 -19.57 3.42 -2.18
C GLN A 91 -18.52 4.34 -2.83
N ILE A 92 -18.19 5.46 -2.21
CA ILE A 92 -17.12 6.35 -2.69
C ILE A 92 -15.77 5.63 -2.58
N GLY A 93 -15.52 4.90 -1.49
CA GLY A 93 -14.31 4.09 -1.31
C GLY A 93 -14.15 3.02 -2.40
N ILE A 94 -15.21 2.29 -2.72
CA ILE A 94 -15.24 1.31 -3.83
C ILE A 94 -15.01 1.99 -5.18
N SER A 95 -15.68 3.13 -5.45
CA SER A 95 -15.51 3.87 -6.70
C SER A 95 -14.05 4.34 -6.91
N LEU A 96 -13.38 4.79 -5.86
CA LEU A 96 -11.95 5.12 -5.90
C LEU A 96 -11.10 3.93 -6.29
N LEU A 97 -11.31 2.76 -5.65
CA LEU A 97 -10.53 1.55 -5.89
C LEU A 97 -10.89 0.83 -7.20
N ASN A 98 -12.05 1.10 -7.78
CA ASN A 98 -12.39 0.66 -9.14
C ASN A 98 -11.71 1.54 -10.19
N LYS A 99 -11.69 2.87 -9.97
CA LYS A 99 -11.10 3.82 -10.92
C LYS A 99 -9.58 3.75 -10.97
N PHE A 100 -8.95 3.50 -9.82
CA PHE A 100 -7.50 3.47 -9.67
C PHE A 100 -7.02 2.14 -9.11
N SER A 101 -5.95 1.58 -9.67
CA SER A 101 -5.18 0.59 -8.92
C SER A 101 -4.61 1.23 -7.65
N LEU A 102 -4.36 0.44 -6.62
CA LEU A 102 -3.86 0.94 -5.33
C LEU A 102 -2.61 1.82 -5.49
N ASN A 103 -1.64 1.37 -6.30
CA ASN A 103 -0.39 2.12 -6.53
C ASN A 103 -0.65 3.46 -7.24
N ARG A 104 -1.54 3.49 -8.25
CA ARG A 104 -1.88 4.74 -8.94
C ARG A 104 -2.60 5.72 -8.02
N LEU A 105 -3.46 5.24 -7.13
CA LEU A 105 -4.14 6.09 -6.15
C LEU A 105 -3.15 6.66 -5.13
N ILE A 106 -2.23 5.85 -4.63
CA ILE A 106 -1.14 6.27 -3.74
C ILE A 106 -0.30 7.37 -4.41
N THR A 107 0.14 7.14 -5.66
CA THR A 107 0.92 8.13 -6.42
C THR A 107 0.14 9.43 -6.65
N ALA A 108 -1.14 9.35 -7.00
CA ALA A 108 -1.99 10.54 -7.19
C ALA A 108 -2.12 11.36 -5.89
N ILE A 109 -2.23 10.69 -4.74
CA ILE A 109 -2.30 11.34 -3.42
C ILE A 109 -0.95 11.99 -3.07
N SER A 110 0.16 11.28 -3.24
CA SER A 110 1.51 11.77 -2.95
C SER A 110 1.84 13.01 -3.77
N ASN A 111 1.46 13.01 -5.06
CA ASN A 111 1.70 14.11 -6.01
C ASN A 111 0.65 15.24 -5.95
N ASN A 112 -0.33 15.18 -5.03
CA ASN A 112 -1.47 16.12 -4.97
C ASN A 112 -2.26 16.23 -6.29
N ASP A 113 -2.42 15.15 -7.04
CA ASP A 113 -3.16 15.13 -8.30
C ASP A 113 -4.67 15.24 -8.08
N LYS A 114 -5.10 16.46 -7.80
CA LYS A 114 -6.52 16.76 -7.57
C LYS A 114 -7.39 16.48 -8.79
N LYS A 115 -6.84 16.68 -9.99
CA LYS A 115 -7.59 16.50 -11.25
C LYS A 115 -8.01 15.04 -11.42
N SER A 116 -7.07 14.11 -11.29
CA SER A 116 -7.36 12.69 -11.42
C SER A 116 -8.36 12.20 -10.37
N ILE A 117 -8.19 12.57 -9.10
CA ILE A 117 -9.09 12.12 -8.02
C ILE A 117 -10.51 12.67 -8.19
N SER A 118 -10.66 13.92 -8.64
CA SER A 118 -11.98 14.54 -8.85
C SER A 118 -12.77 13.92 -10.02
N THR A 119 -12.15 13.09 -10.86
CA THR A 119 -12.86 12.35 -11.93
C THR A 119 -13.72 11.20 -11.41
N VAL A 120 -13.59 10.84 -10.14
CA VAL A 120 -14.38 9.77 -9.53
C VAL A 120 -15.78 10.27 -9.23
N GLN A 121 -16.78 9.53 -9.67
CA GLN A 121 -18.18 9.89 -9.43
C GLN A 121 -18.47 10.05 -7.93
N GLY A 122 -19.12 11.14 -7.56
CA GLY A 122 -19.47 11.48 -6.18
C GLY A 122 -18.34 12.17 -5.40
N ILE A 123 -17.20 12.48 -6.04
CA ILE A 123 -16.09 13.20 -5.43
C ILE A 123 -15.98 14.60 -6.05
N GLY A 124 -16.41 15.61 -5.29
CA GLY A 124 -16.20 17.02 -5.66
C GLY A 124 -14.86 17.56 -5.16
N GLN A 125 -14.57 18.81 -5.53
CA GLN A 125 -13.28 19.46 -5.22
C GLN A 125 -12.94 19.44 -3.72
N LYS A 126 -13.90 19.81 -2.85
CA LYS A 126 -13.68 19.81 -1.38
C LYS A 126 -13.40 18.42 -0.83
N MET A 127 -14.05 17.38 -1.38
CA MET A 127 -13.81 15.99 -0.99
C MET A 127 -12.44 15.52 -1.44
N THR A 128 -12.03 15.86 -2.66
CA THR A 128 -10.70 15.58 -3.21
C THR A 128 -9.59 16.15 -2.31
N GLU A 129 -9.71 17.40 -1.91
CA GLU A 129 -8.75 18.06 -1.03
C GLU A 129 -8.65 17.36 0.32
N ARG A 130 -9.78 16.95 0.88
CA ARG A 130 -9.82 16.21 2.15
C ARG A 130 -9.17 14.83 2.01
N ILE A 131 -9.46 14.09 0.94
CA ILE A 131 -8.84 12.78 0.66
C ILE A 131 -7.32 12.92 0.65
N ILE A 132 -6.81 13.88 -0.12
CA ILE A 132 -5.37 14.11 -0.23
C ILE A 132 -4.78 14.50 1.13
N LEU A 133 -5.38 15.46 1.83
CA LEU A 133 -4.88 15.93 3.10
C LEU A 133 -4.79 14.82 4.17
N GLU A 134 -5.86 14.02 4.30
CA GLU A 134 -5.93 13.00 5.34
C GLU A 134 -5.14 11.73 5.02
N LEU A 135 -4.99 11.38 3.74
CA LEU A 135 -4.26 10.16 3.35
C LEU A 135 -2.78 10.40 3.07
N LYS A 136 -2.37 11.61 2.68
CA LYS A 136 -0.99 11.89 2.27
C LYS A 136 0.02 11.51 3.34
N SER A 137 -0.19 11.90 4.59
CA SER A 137 0.72 11.56 5.69
C SER A 137 0.77 10.06 5.97
N LYS A 138 -0.38 9.37 5.87
CA LYS A 138 -0.47 7.90 6.08
C LYS A 138 0.21 7.12 4.96
N VAL A 139 0.07 7.60 3.72
CA VAL A 139 0.69 7.00 2.53
C VAL A 139 2.21 7.14 2.62
N ILE A 140 2.72 8.35 2.89
CA ILE A 140 4.15 8.61 3.02
C ILE A 140 4.77 7.76 4.14
N ASN A 141 4.13 7.70 5.32
CA ASN A 141 4.64 6.88 6.43
C ASN A 141 4.69 5.39 6.06
N LYS A 142 3.69 4.88 5.34
CA LYS A 142 3.65 3.48 4.91
C LYS A 142 4.69 3.16 3.83
N GLU A 143 4.99 4.09 2.94
CA GLU A 143 6.09 3.97 1.97
C GLU A 143 7.44 3.91 2.69
N ILE A 144 7.66 4.82 3.64
CA ILE A 144 8.88 4.82 4.47
C ILE A 144 9.02 3.50 5.28
N GLU A 145 7.93 2.99 5.84
CA GLU A 145 7.95 1.70 6.56
C GLU A 145 8.31 0.53 5.65
N LYS A 146 7.75 0.48 4.43
CA LYS A 146 8.09 -0.55 3.44
C LYS A 146 9.55 -0.47 2.98
N GLU A 147 10.04 0.74 2.74
CA GLU A 147 11.46 0.95 2.40
C GLU A 147 12.37 0.49 3.53
N ASN A 148 12.05 0.84 4.79
CA ASN A 148 12.82 0.38 5.94
C ASN A 148 12.82 -1.14 6.12
N LEU A 149 11.67 -1.81 5.88
CA LEU A 149 11.60 -3.28 5.91
C LEU A 149 12.47 -3.92 4.82
N ASN A 150 12.43 -3.37 3.60
CA ASN A 150 13.28 -3.84 2.51
C ASN A 150 14.78 -3.62 2.79
N ILE A 151 15.13 -2.53 3.48
CA ILE A 151 16.48 -2.23 3.93
C ILE A 151 16.93 -3.25 4.97
N ASN A 152 16.12 -3.47 6.01
CA ASN A 152 16.46 -4.42 7.06
C ASN A 152 16.65 -5.83 6.51
N ASN A 153 15.74 -6.30 5.66
CA ASN A 153 15.87 -7.61 5.01
C ASN A 153 17.15 -7.71 4.16
N PHE A 154 17.49 -6.66 3.41
CA PHE A 154 18.70 -6.61 2.61
C PHE A 154 19.97 -6.63 3.48
N LEU A 155 19.98 -5.93 4.60
CA LEU A 155 21.10 -5.91 5.55
C LEU A 155 21.22 -7.25 6.30
N GLU A 156 20.10 -7.88 6.70
CA GLU A 156 20.10 -9.21 7.32
C GLU A 156 20.69 -10.29 6.41
N GLU A 157 20.43 -10.22 5.09
CA GLU A 157 21.01 -11.11 4.09
C GLU A 157 22.51 -10.83 3.84
N ASN A 158 23.02 -9.61 4.16
CA ASN A 158 24.37 -9.15 3.93
C ASN A 158 25.01 -8.65 5.24
N LYS A 159 25.42 -9.56 6.11
CA LYS A 159 25.93 -9.24 7.45
C LYS A 159 27.13 -8.29 7.47
N ASP A 160 28.00 -8.36 6.47
CA ASP A 160 29.15 -7.46 6.34
C ASP A 160 28.70 -6.01 6.10
N LEU A 161 27.66 -5.84 5.27
CA LEU A 161 27.04 -4.52 5.05
C LEU A 161 26.30 -4.02 6.29
N ASP A 162 25.62 -4.88 7.03
CA ASP A 162 24.92 -4.49 8.27
C ASP A 162 25.87 -3.88 9.28
N SER A 163 27.08 -4.43 9.45
CA SER A 163 28.11 -3.85 10.33
C SER A 163 28.55 -2.47 9.84
N ILE A 164 28.81 -2.31 8.53
CA ILE A 164 29.23 -1.05 7.93
C ILE A 164 28.12 0.02 8.09
N PHE A 165 26.85 -0.32 7.87
CA PHE A 165 25.73 0.63 8.05
C PHE A 165 25.53 1.05 9.50
N LYS A 166 25.77 0.17 10.48
CA LYS A 166 25.78 0.51 11.89
C LYS A 166 26.89 1.50 12.26
N ASP A 167 28.09 1.28 11.72
CA ASP A 167 29.22 2.19 11.94
C ASP A 167 28.99 3.56 11.29
N ILE A 168 28.38 3.60 10.10
CA ILE A 168 27.97 4.86 9.46
C ILE A 168 26.91 5.58 10.29
N ASP A 169 25.90 4.88 10.81
CA ASP A 169 24.87 5.47 11.68
C ASP A 169 25.50 6.13 12.92
N LEU A 170 26.37 5.43 13.62
CA LEU A 170 27.09 5.95 14.79
C LEU A 170 27.95 7.16 14.43
N THR A 171 28.69 7.09 13.31
CA THR A 171 29.56 8.17 12.84
C THR A 171 28.75 9.43 12.50
N LEU A 172 27.68 9.29 11.74
CA LEU A 172 26.81 10.44 11.38
C LEU A 172 26.09 11.03 12.60
N GLN A 173 25.68 10.21 13.58
CA GLN A 173 25.16 10.72 14.85
C GLN A 173 26.20 11.51 15.62
N SER A 174 27.47 11.08 15.64
CA SER A 174 28.56 11.82 16.28
C SER A 174 28.86 13.16 15.58
N LEU A 175 28.56 13.28 14.30
CA LEU A 175 28.64 14.52 13.52
C LEU A 175 27.39 15.39 13.63
N ASN A 176 26.50 15.10 14.59
CA ASN A 176 25.26 15.82 14.89
C ASN A 176 24.17 15.75 13.81
N TYR A 177 24.21 14.79 12.90
CA TYR A 177 23.09 14.53 12.02
C TYR A 177 21.93 13.86 12.79
N SER A 178 20.69 14.27 12.51
CA SER A 178 19.53 13.72 13.17
C SER A 178 19.23 12.28 12.69
N LYS A 179 18.67 11.46 13.59
CA LYS A 179 18.22 10.09 13.24
C LYS A 179 17.27 10.06 12.03
N LYS A 180 16.50 11.13 11.82
CA LYS A 180 15.58 11.25 10.68
C LYS A 180 16.33 11.45 9.37
N GLU A 181 17.38 12.26 9.36
CA GLU A 181 18.21 12.49 8.18
C GLU A 181 18.96 11.21 7.79
N ILE A 182 19.57 10.53 8.75
CA ILE A 182 20.28 9.27 8.56
C ILE A 182 19.32 8.18 8.01
N LYS A 183 18.12 8.07 8.58
CA LYS A 183 17.11 7.12 8.15
C LYS A 183 16.62 7.35 6.72
N ASN A 184 16.56 8.61 6.27
CA ASN A 184 16.18 8.98 4.91
C ASN A 184 17.33 8.77 3.89
N LEU A 185 18.56 8.68 4.36
CA LEU A 185 19.75 8.48 3.56
C LEU A 185 19.95 7.00 3.17
N PHE A 186 19.70 6.08 4.10
CA PHE A 186 19.98 4.64 3.92
C PHE A 186 19.32 4.02 2.68
N PRO A 187 18.05 4.31 2.34
CA PRO A 187 17.45 3.82 1.10
C PRO A 187 18.24 4.20 -0.14
N LYS A 188 18.79 5.42 -0.18
CA LYS A 188 19.53 5.94 -1.33
C LYS A 188 20.86 5.21 -1.49
N LEU A 189 21.59 5.02 -0.40
CA LEU A 189 22.85 4.26 -0.41
C LEU A 189 22.65 2.81 -0.86
N ILE A 190 21.60 2.15 -0.35
CA ILE A 190 21.29 0.77 -0.73
C ILE A 190 20.87 0.66 -2.20
N ASN A 191 20.07 1.61 -2.70
CA ASN A 191 19.69 1.64 -4.09
C ASN A 191 20.90 1.85 -5.02
N ASN A 192 21.87 2.67 -4.60
CA ASN A 192 23.11 2.83 -5.34
C ASN A 192 23.95 1.55 -5.35
N ILE A 193 24.06 0.86 -4.21
CA ILE A 193 24.75 -0.43 -4.11
C ILE A 193 24.06 -1.47 -5.04
N LYS A 194 22.73 -1.50 -5.08
CA LYS A 194 21.99 -2.44 -5.93
C LYS A 194 22.08 -2.14 -7.42
N ASN A 195 22.16 -0.87 -7.77
CA ASN A 195 22.18 -0.41 -9.18
C ASN A 195 23.59 -0.32 -9.77
N SER A 196 24.60 -0.15 -8.92
CA SER A 196 26.00 -0.21 -9.37
C SER A 196 26.40 -1.68 -9.46
N SER A 197 26.81 -2.10 -10.66
CA SER A 197 27.52 -3.35 -10.90
C SER A 197 28.93 -3.33 -10.26
N LEU A 198 29.06 -2.64 -9.12
CA LEU A 198 30.31 -2.48 -8.43
C LEU A 198 30.74 -3.86 -7.90
N GLU A 199 31.93 -4.26 -8.27
CA GLU A 199 32.62 -5.40 -7.67
C GLU A 199 32.58 -5.25 -6.16
N LYS A 200 32.36 -6.33 -5.42
CA LYS A 200 32.24 -6.35 -3.95
C LYS A 200 33.39 -5.65 -3.24
N GLU A 201 34.55 -5.51 -3.89
CA GLU A 201 35.76 -4.83 -3.38
C GLU A 201 35.62 -3.30 -3.24
N SER A 202 34.65 -2.66 -3.88
CA SER A 202 34.44 -1.20 -3.79
C SER A 202 33.51 -0.76 -2.66
N ILE A 203 32.87 -1.71 -1.96
CA ILE A 203 31.95 -1.41 -0.85
C ILE A 203 32.76 -1.37 0.45
N SER A 204 33.32 -0.22 0.76
CA SER A 204 34.02 0.03 2.02
C SER A 204 33.29 1.07 2.86
N PHE A 205 33.51 1.05 4.18
CA PHE A 205 33.00 2.06 5.11
C PHE A 205 33.32 3.49 4.63
N GLU A 206 34.55 3.74 4.20
CA GLU A 206 35.04 5.05 3.79
C GLU A 206 34.29 5.58 2.55
N ASN A 207 34.10 4.71 1.55
CA ASN A 207 33.40 5.07 0.32
C ASN A 207 31.92 5.38 0.59
N LEU A 208 31.26 4.54 1.38
CA LEU A 208 29.85 4.74 1.74
C LEU A 208 29.65 5.96 2.65
N LEU A 209 30.56 6.20 3.58
CA LEU A 209 30.51 7.39 4.44
C LEU A 209 30.71 8.67 3.62
N LYS A 210 31.65 8.68 2.68
CA LYS A 210 31.86 9.82 1.76
C LYS A 210 30.63 10.08 0.91
N GLU A 211 30.00 9.06 0.40
CA GLU A 211 28.76 9.17 -0.37
C GLU A 211 27.62 9.69 0.52
N ALA A 212 27.49 9.18 1.73
CA ALA A 212 26.53 9.62 2.73
C ALA A 212 26.66 11.13 3.03
N MET A 213 27.87 11.62 3.26
CA MET A 213 28.15 13.03 3.50
C MET A 213 27.79 13.89 2.28
N ASN A 214 28.16 13.45 1.07
CA ASN A 214 27.77 14.17 -0.16
C ASN A 214 26.25 14.34 -0.30
N TYR A 215 25.47 13.32 0.07
CA TYR A 215 23.99 13.43 0.07
C TYR A 215 23.44 14.38 1.14
N LEU A 216 24.14 14.54 2.25
CA LEU A 216 23.69 15.40 3.36
C LEU A 216 24.10 16.87 3.15
N ASP A 217 25.24 17.11 2.49
CA ASP A 217 25.76 18.47 2.24
C ASP A 217 25.10 19.18 1.05
N HIS A 218 24.47 18.44 0.13
CA HIS A 218 23.74 19.00 -1.02
C HIS A 218 22.23 19.29 -0.76
N LYS A 219 21.88 19.59 0.49
CA LYS A 219 20.51 19.95 0.90
C LYS A 219 20.31 21.43 1.06
#